data_f0478785ebe4750f9eee860ec9c854fa
#
_entry.id   f0478785ebe4750f9eee860ec9c854fa
#
_cell.length_a   1.000
_cell.length_b   1.000
_cell.length_c   1.000
_cell.angle_alpha   90.00
_cell.angle_beta   90.00
_cell.angle_gamma   90.00
#
_symmetry.space_group_name_H-M   'P 1'
#
loop_
_entity.id
_entity.type
_entity.pdbx_description
1 polymer ?
#
loop_
_entity_poly.entity_id
_entity_poly.type
_entity_poly.pdbx_seq_one_letter_code
_entity_poly.pdbx_strand_id
1 'polypeptide(L)'
;NYDIVLATSTAALPAWMVKRYPEVARTDYEGRHHKFGQRHNACPNSLVFQKFASRLAGKLAERYGNNPHVTCWHISNEYGGECYCENCEKAFRVWLREKYQTLDELNKAWNTEFWGHTIYDWDEVVLPDALGDGIEDAAEPHMTAFAGLSIDYCRFNSDGMLNNFKMEKEAIRKFDKETPITTNMMGTFKGLDYFKWAKEMDVISWDNYPSYNTPWSLVAMKHDLMRGLKDQPFMLMEQTPSQQ
;
A
#
# COMPACT_ATOMS: atom_id res chain seq x y z
N ASN A 1 -20.86 -27.68 -3.78
CA ASN A 1 -20.10 -26.90 -4.73
C ASN A 1 -20.02 -25.48 -4.19
N TYR A 2 -18.83 -24.96 -4.03
CA TYR A 2 -18.58 -23.58 -3.58
C TYR A 2 -17.70 -22.91 -4.63
N ASP A 3 -18.00 -21.65 -4.93
CA ASP A 3 -17.09 -20.76 -5.63
C ASP A 3 -16.15 -20.11 -4.63
N ILE A 4 -14.91 -19.89 -5.03
CA ILE A 4 -13.81 -19.50 -4.14
C ILE A 4 -13.19 -18.19 -4.64
N VAL A 5 -13.10 -17.21 -3.75
CA VAL A 5 -12.16 -16.09 -3.89
C VAL A 5 -10.87 -16.51 -3.21
N LEU A 6 -9.80 -16.73 -3.98
CA LEU A 6 -8.55 -17.28 -3.47
C LEU A 6 -7.55 -16.16 -3.15
N ALA A 7 -7.19 -16.06 -1.85
CA ALA A 7 -6.25 -15.04 -1.38
C ALA A 7 -4.79 -15.50 -1.43
N THR A 8 -3.86 -14.57 -1.71
CA THR A 8 -2.40 -14.86 -1.72
C THR A 8 -1.78 -14.92 -0.32
N SER A 9 -2.48 -14.45 0.71
CA SER A 9 -2.03 -14.44 2.12
C SER A 9 -0.70 -13.70 2.37
N THR A 10 -0.38 -12.70 1.56
CA THR A 10 0.89 -11.95 1.63
C THR A 10 0.82 -10.72 2.55
N ALA A 11 -0.33 -10.44 3.17
CA ALA A 11 -0.49 -9.33 4.12
C ALA A 11 0.32 -9.50 5.42
N ALA A 12 0.72 -10.72 5.78
CA ALA A 12 1.41 -11.02 7.02
C ALA A 12 2.80 -11.60 6.79
N LEU A 13 3.77 -11.18 7.63
CA LEU A 13 5.13 -11.72 7.61
C LEU A 13 5.21 -13.00 8.45
N PRO A 14 5.76 -14.11 7.93
CA PRO A 14 6.05 -15.28 8.74
C PRO A 14 7.30 -15.03 9.62
N ALA A 15 7.30 -15.62 10.81
CA ALA A 15 8.37 -15.47 11.80
C ALA A 15 9.77 -15.81 11.24
N TRP A 16 9.89 -16.86 10.43
CA TRP A 16 11.15 -17.29 9.83
C TRP A 16 11.74 -16.21 8.90
N MET A 17 10.90 -15.47 8.19
CA MET A 17 11.34 -14.44 7.25
C MET A 17 11.96 -13.26 8.00
N VAL A 18 11.30 -12.76 9.04
CA VAL A 18 11.83 -11.66 9.87
C VAL A 18 13.12 -12.09 10.58
N LYS A 19 13.20 -13.35 11.05
CA LYS A 19 14.42 -13.85 11.69
C LYS A 19 15.61 -13.93 10.71
N ARG A 20 15.37 -14.37 9.49
CA ARG A 20 16.42 -14.60 8.48
C ARG A 20 16.80 -13.33 7.70
N TYR A 21 15.85 -12.45 7.51
CA TYR A 21 15.95 -11.23 6.72
C TYR A 21 15.32 -10.07 7.50
N PRO A 22 15.98 -9.53 8.56
CA PRO A 22 15.40 -8.49 9.41
C PRO A 22 14.94 -7.24 8.64
N GLU A 23 15.59 -6.92 7.52
CA GLU A 23 15.29 -5.77 6.65
C GLU A 23 13.92 -5.87 5.95
N VAL A 24 13.26 -7.03 6.00
CA VAL A 24 11.90 -7.15 5.46
C VAL A 24 10.87 -6.46 6.35
N ALA A 25 11.18 -6.29 7.63
CA ALA A 25 10.28 -5.68 8.58
C ALA A 25 10.24 -4.17 8.41
N ARG A 26 9.03 -3.63 8.47
CA ARG A 26 8.78 -2.20 8.42
C ARG A 26 9.43 -1.47 9.61
N THR A 27 9.88 -0.25 9.37
CA THR A 27 10.25 0.71 10.40
C THR A 27 9.16 1.77 10.49
N ASP A 28 8.68 2.09 11.67
CA ASP A 28 7.68 3.13 11.88
C ASP A 28 8.28 4.55 11.88
N TYR A 29 7.41 5.56 12.01
CA TYR A 29 7.81 6.97 11.98
C TYR A 29 8.76 7.35 13.12
N GLU A 30 8.70 6.68 14.27
CA GLU A 30 9.59 6.86 15.41
C GLU A 30 10.90 6.03 15.31
N GLY A 31 11.15 5.38 14.16
CA GLY A 31 12.36 4.61 13.93
C GLY A 31 12.37 3.20 14.55
N ARG A 32 11.24 2.70 15.04
CA ARG A 32 11.16 1.37 15.65
C ARG A 32 10.89 0.31 14.58
N HIS A 33 11.66 -0.78 14.65
CA HIS A 33 11.44 -1.92 13.75
C HIS A 33 10.25 -2.76 14.21
N HIS A 34 9.34 -3.04 13.26
CA HIS A 34 8.25 -3.96 13.48
C HIS A 34 8.73 -5.42 13.56
N LYS A 35 7.83 -6.29 14.01
CA LYS A 35 8.04 -7.74 14.09
C LYS A 35 6.99 -8.45 13.25
N PHE A 36 7.04 -9.78 13.22
CA PHE A 36 5.95 -10.59 12.69
C PHE A 36 4.73 -10.59 13.66
N GLY A 37 3.61 -11.15 13.25
CA GLY A 37 2.47 -11.47 14.11
C GLY A 37 1.20 -10.69 13.83
N GLN A 38 1.29 -9.56 13.13
CA GLN A 38 0.14 -8.83 12.56
C GLN A 38 0.34 -8.63 11.08
N ARG A 39 -0.67 -8.10 10.40
CA ARG A 39 -0.59 -7.74 8.98
C ARG A 39 0.12 -6.39 8.78
N HIS A 40 0.58 -6.13 7.56
CA HIS A 40 1.23 -4.89 7.11
C HIS A 40 2.54 -4.54 7.85
N ASN A 41 3.27 -5.55 8.29
CA ASN A 41 4.57 -5.38 8.93
C ASN A 41 5.75 -5.53 7.94
N ALA A 42 5.46 -5.74 6.65
CA ALA A 42 6.49 -5.80 5.62
C ALA A 42 6.83 -4.41 5.07
N CYS A 43 8.12 -4.19 4.81
CA CYS A 43 8.56 -3.06 4.00
C CYS A 43 8.16 -3.31 2.53
N PRO A 44 7.34 -2.43 1.89
CA PRO A 44 6.91 -2.62 0.50
C PRO A 44 8.07 -2.55 -0.49
N ASN A 45 9.19 -1.94 -0.12
CA ASN A 45 10.39 -1.79 -0.96
C ASN A 45 11.49 -2.82 -0.64
N SER A 46 11.21 -3.82 0.21
CA SER A 46 12.14 -4.93 0.43
C SER A 46 12.12 -5.89 -0.76
N LEU A 47 13.24 -6.02 -1.46
CA LEU A 47 13.39 -6.96 -2.57
C LEU A 47 13.19 -8.42 -2.13
N VAL A 48 13.53 -8.73 -0.88
CA VAL A 48 13.33 -10.06 -0.30
C VAL A 48 11.83 -10.34 -0.13
N PHE A 49 11.08 -9.39 0.43
CA PHE A 49 9.62 -9.53 0.55
C PHE A 49 8.96 -9.67 -0.82
N GLN A 50 9.27 -8.78 -1.75
CA GLN A 50 8.74 -8.81 -3.13
C GLN A 50 8.99 -10.15 -3.81
N LYS A 51 10.20 -10.70 -3.70
CA LYS A 51 10.57 -12.00 -4.25
C LYS A 51 9.72 -13.14 -3.66
N PHE A 52 9.55 -13.18 -2.34
CA PHE A 52 8.79 -14.26 -1.70
C PHE A 52 7.28 -14.12 -1.90
N ALA A 53 6.73 -12.91 -1.87
CA ALA A 53 5.33 -12.63 -2.14
C ALA A 53 4.94 -13.03 -3.57
N SER A 54 5.69 -12.55 -4.57
CA SER A 54 5.45 -12.92 -5.98
C SER A 54 5.62 -14.43 -6.22
N ARG A 55 6.60 -15.07 -5.56
CA ARG A 55 6.79 -16.52 -5.66
C ARG A 55 5.61 -17.28 -5.08
N LEU A 56 5.07 -16.86 -3.93
CA LEU A 56 3.90 -17.48 -3.31
C LEU A 56 2.68 -17.34 -4.21
N ALA A 57 2.39 -16.13 -4.68
CA ALA A 57 1.29 -15.86 -5.61
C ALA A 57 1.38 -16.72 -6.88
N GLY A 58 2.57 -16.80 -7.48
CA GLY A 58 2.81 -17.64 -8.65
C GLY A 58 2.63 -19.13 -8.37
N LYS A 59 3.07 -19.64 -7.22
CA LYS A 59 2.88 -21.04 -6.84
C LYS A 59 1.42 -21.39 -6.56
N LEU A 60 0.65 -20.48 -6.00
CA LEU A 60 -0.79 -20.65 -5.85
C LEU A 60 -1.47 -20.71 -7.22
N ALA A 61 -1.11 -19.81 -8.15
CA ALA A 61 -1.68 -19.81 -9.48
C ALA A 61 -1.26 -21.03 -10.32
N GLU A 62 -0.01 -21.47 -10.22
CA GLU A 62 0.45 -22.72 -10.86
C GLU A 62 -0.40 -23.92 -10.43
N ARG A 63 -0.81 -23.96 -9.16
CA ARG A 63 -1.59 -25.06 -8.61
C ARG A 63 -3.09 -24.94 -8.85
N TYR A 64 -3.65 -23.75 -8.78
CA TYR A 64 -5.09 -23.51 -8.70
C TYR A 64 -5.67 -22.67 -9.85
N GLY A 65 -4.85 -22.08 -10.70
CA GLY A 65 -5.30 -21.18 -11.76
C GLY A 65 -6.23 -21.78 -12.81
N ASN A 66 -6.23 -23.12 -12.95
CA ASN A 66 -7.15 -23.84 -13.86
C ASN A 66 -8.35 -24.45 -13.12
N ASN A 67 -8.55 -24.15 -11.84
CA ASN A 67 -9.69 -24.68 -11.09
C ASN A 67 -10.94 -23.83 -11.40
N PRO A 68 -12.00 -24.41 -12.00
CA PRO A 68 -13.19 -23.68 -12.39
C PRO A 68 -13.97 -23.08 -11.21
N HIS A 69 -13.67 -23.47 -9.99
CA HIS A 69 -14.25 -22.91 -8.78
C HIS A 69 -13.49 -21.71 -8.21
N VAL A 70 -12.31 -21.38 -8.73
CA VAL A 70 -11.63 -20.12 -8.41
C VAL A 70 -12.20 -19.03 -9.30
N THR A 71 -13.07 -18.20 -8.75
CA THR A 71 -13.81 -17.19 -9.48
C THR A 71 -13.20 -15.79 -9.39
N CYS A 72 -12.29 -15.57 -8.42
CA CYS A 72 -11.54 -14.33 -8.25
C CYS A 72 -10.27 -14.57 -7.43
N TRP A 73 -9.20 -13.83 -7.76
CA TRP A 73 -8.00 -13.73 -6.95
C TRP A 73 -8.06 -12.49 -6.06
N HIS A 74 -7.77 -12.69 -4.78
CA HIS A 74 -7.64 -11.62 -3.80
C HIS A 74 -6.17 -11.49 -3.38
N ILE A 75 -5.48 -10.46 -3.89
CA ILE A 75 -4.07 -10.25 -3.57
C ILE A 75 -3.94 -9.51 -2.24
N SER A 76 -3.17 -10.11 -1.31
CA SER A 76 -2.90 -9.56 0.02
C SER A 76 -4.18 -9.32 0.84
N ASN A 77 -4.28 -8.20 1.54
CA ASN A 77 -5.47 -7.75 2.28
C ASN A 77 -5.30 -6.30 2.73
N GLU A 78 -6.27 -5.43 2.47
CA GLU A 78 -6.34 -4.06 3.01
C GLU A 78 -4.97 -3.35 3.05
N TYR A 79 -4.33 -3.19 1.89
CA TYR A 79 -3.01 -2.56 1.81
C TYR A 79 -2.93 -1.26 2.62
N GLY A 80 -1.95 -1.16 3.50
CA GLY A 80 -1.79 -0.01 4.37
C GLY A 80 -0.50 -0.06 5.18
N GLY A 81 -0.33 0.95 6.01
CA GLY A 81 0.87 1.17 6.80
C GLY A 81 1.97 1.85 5.99
N GLU A 82 2.78 2.60 6.69
CA GLU A 82 3.92 3.33 6.15
C GLU A 82 5.22 2.72 6.64
N CYS A 83 6.28 2.80 5.86
CA CYS A 83 7.58 2.25 6.21
C CYS A 83 8.67 3.28 6.00
N TYR A 84 9.45 3.55 7.03
CA TYR A 84 10.50 4.58 7.07
C TYR A 84 11.91 3.98 7.22
N CYS A 85 12.18 2.87 6.54
CA CYS A 85 13.47 2.20 6.60
C CYS A 85 14.41 2.63 5.46
N GLU A 86 15.68 2.24 5.54
CA GLU A 86 16.70 2.53 4.52
C GLU A 86 16.34 2.06 3.10
N ASN A 87 15.59 0.93 2.95
CA ASN A 87 15.12 0.49 1.65
C ASN A 87 14.13 1.50 1.05
N CYS A 88 13.26 2.05 1.89
CA CYS A 88 12.31 3.09 1.47
C CYS A 88 13.03 4.39 1.13
N GLU A 89 14.07 4.78 1.88
CA GLU A 89 14.84 5.99 1.58
C GLU A 89 15.52 5.90 0.21
N LYS A 90 16.21 4.81 -0.06
CA LYS A 90 16.84 4.56 -1.36
C LYS A 90 15.83 4.57 -2.51
N ALA A 91 14.69 3.91 -2.33
CA ALA A 91 13.63 3.85 -3.33
C ALA A 91 12.93 5.21 -3.52
N PHE A 92 12.76 5.98 -2.45
CA PHE A 92 12.17 7.32 -2.50
C PHE A 92 13.01 8.31 -3.29
N ARG A 93 14.34 8.28 -3.11
CA ARG A 93 15.27 9.08 -3.91
C ARG A 93 15.16 8.77 -5.40
N VAL A 94 15.03 7.51 -5.77
CA VAL A 94 14.79 7.11 -7.18
C VAL A 94 13.45 7.65 -7.69
N TRP A 95 12.37 7.47 -6.92
CA TRP A 95 11.04 7.95 -7.25
C TRP A 95 11.00 9.48 -7.44
N LEU A 96 11.70 10.23 -6.58
CA LEU A 96 11.80 11.69 -6.70
C LEU A 96 12.59 12.11 -7.96
N ARG A 97 13.69 11.42 -8.28
CA ARG A 97 14.45 11.68 -9.51
C ARG A 97 13.59 11.45 -10.77
N GLU A 98 12.77 10.41 -10.76
CA GLU A 98 11.83 10.14 -11.87
C GLU A 98 10.74 11.22 -11.97
N LYS A 99 10.27 11.72 -10.84
CA LYS A 99 9.21 12.73 -10.79
C LYS A 99 9.67 14.13 -11.16
N TYR A 100 10.79 14.57 -10.59
CA TYR A 100 11.24 15.96 -10.68
C TYR A 100 12.38 16.18 -11.67
N GLN A 101 13.11 15.13 -12.05
CA GLN A 101 14.25 15.15 -12.98
C GLN A 101 15.48 15.94 -12.46
N THR A 102 15.29 17.11 -11.85
CA THR A 102 16.34 17.97 -11.30
C THR A 102 16.08 18.36 -9.85
N LEU A 103 17.14 18.70 -9.12
CA LEU A 103 17.04 19.23 -7.76
C LEU A 103 16.37 20.61 -7.73
N ASP A 104 16.57 21.42 -8.76
CA ASP A 104 15.95 22.76 -8.85
C ASP A 104 14.41 22.62 -8.89
N GLU A 105 13.89 21.69 -9.69
CA GLU A 105 12.45 21.43 -9.76
C GLU A 105 11.92 20.84 -8.45
N LEU A 106 12.67 19.97 -7.78
CA LEU A 106 12.34 19.44 -6.46
C LEU A 106 12.27 20.57 -5.42
N ASN A 107 13.34 21.36 -5.32
CA ASN A 107 13.44 22.46 -4.36
C ASN A 107 12.32 23.48 -4.57
N LYS A 108 12.03 23.84 -5.81
CA LYS A 108 10.92 24.72 -6.17
C LYS A 108 9.56 24.13 -5.76
N ALA A 109 9.31 22.86 -6.05
CA ALA A 109 8.05 22.20 -5.74
C ALA A 109 7.82 22.05 -4.23
N TRP A 110 8.87 21.82 -3.48
CA TRP A 110 8.83 21.67 -2.02
C TRP A 110 8.97 23.00 -1.26
N ASN A 111 9.27 24.10 -1.97
CA ASN A 111 9.51 25.43 -1.38
C ASN A 111 10.59 25.38 -0.30
N THR A 112 11.76 24.85 -0.64
CA THR A 112 12.83 24.52 0.32
C THR A 112 13.66 25.72 0.79
N GLU A 113 13.43 26.92 0.29
CA GLU A 113 14.13 28.14 0.71
C GLU A 113 13.70 28.60 2.12
N PHE A 114 13.69 27.69 3.08
CA PHE A 114 13.23 27.94 4.43
C PHE A 114 13.93 27.01 5.42
N TRP A 115 14.42 27.52 6.53
CA TRP A 115 15.04 26.75 7.62
C TRP A 115 16.06 25.68 7.23
N GLY A 116 16.82 25.91 6.13
CA GLY A 116 17.85 24.96 5.70
C GLY A 116 17.32 23.73 4.98
N HIS A 117 16.10 23.78 4.45
CA HIS A 117 15.50 22.65 3.71
C HIS A 117 16.04 22.50 2.29
N THR A 118 16.83 23.46 1.76
CA THR A 118 17.35 23.40 0.39
C THR A 118 18.25 22.18 0.21
N ILE A 119 17.95 21.39 -0.80
CA ILE A 119 18.65 20.15 -1.14
C ILE A 119 19.61 20.42 -2.29
N TYR A 120 20.88 20.13 -2.10
CA TYR A 120 21.97 20.32 -3.06
C TYR A 120 22.45 19.02 -3.70
N ASP A 121 22.19 17.87 -3.06
CA ASP A 121 22.44 16.54 -3.59
C ASP A 121 21.25 15.62 -3.32
N TRP A 122 21.02 14.66 -4.21
CA TRP A 122 19.96 13.67 -4.04
C TRP A 122 20.16 12.79 -2.78
N ASP A 123 21.42 12.63 -2.35
CA ASP A 123 21.72 11.84 -1.15
C ASP A 123 21.41 12.59 0.15
N GLU A 124 21.16 13.89 0.09
CA GLU A 124 20.66 14.70 1.21
C GLU A 124 19.16 14.52 1.47
N VAL A 125 18.42 13.92 0.53
CA VAL A 125 17.02 13.60 0.75
C VAL A 125 16.90 12.51 1.81
N VAL A 126 16.25 12.82 2.92
CA VAL A 126 15.91 11.90 4.01
C VAL A 126 14.41 11.64 4.06
N LEU A 127 14.01 10.60 4.77
CA LEU A 127 12.60 10.32 5.01
C LEU A 127 12.03 11.25 6.09
N PRO A 128 10.72 11.52 6.09
CA PRO A 128 10.08 12.11 7.26
C PRO A 128 10.29 11.22 8.49
N ASP A 129 10.58 11.82 9.64
CA ASP A 129 10.66 11.12 10.91
C ASP A 129 10.29 12.00 12.11
N ALA A 130 10.10 11.40 13.27
CA ALA A 130 9.66 12.08 14.46
C ALA A 130 10.71 13.06 15.05
N LEU A 131 11.99 12.90 14.72
CA LEU A 131 13.08 13.69 15.28
C LEU A 131 13.60 14.78 14.32
N GLY A 132 13.30 14.64 13.02
CA GLY A 132 13.74 15.58 12.01
C GLY A 132 12.82 16.79 11.91
N ASP A 133 11.98 16.79 10.89
CA ASP A 133 11.09 17.92 10.59
C ASP A 133 9.65 17.75 11.12
N GLY A 134 9.48 16.88 12.14
CA GLY A 134 8.22 16.67 12.83
C GLY A 134 7.82 17.86 13.68
N ILE A 135 6.52 18.09 13.82
CA ILE A 135 5.97 19.10 14.75
C ILE A 135 5.71 18.40 16.08
N GLU A 136 6.54 18.67 17.09
CA GLU A 136 6.52 17.99 18.41
C GLU A 136 5.15 18.01 19.10
N ASP A 137 4.44 19.13 19.00
CA ASP A 137 3.13 19.32 19.65
C ASP A 137 1.95 19.05 18.72
N ALA A 138 2.17 18.38 17.60
CA ALA A 138 1.08 18.10 16.67
C ALA A 138 0.04 17.17 17.30
N ALA A 139 -1.23 17.51 17.15
CA ALA A 139 -2.34 16.69 17.64
C ALA A 139 -2.45 15.35 16.86
N GLU A 140 -1.84 15.26 15.69
CA GLU A 140 -1.76 14.05 14.88
C GLU A 140 -0.31 13.66 14.65
N PRO A 141 0.05 12.38 14.82
CA PRO A 141 1.36 11.88 14.44
C PRO A 141 1.59 12.10 12.94
N HIS A 142 2.85 12.19 12.53
CA HIS A 142 3.28 12.40 11.14
C HIS A 142 3.03 13.81 10.56
N MET A 143 2.66 14.78 11.37
CA MET A 143 2.67 16.17 10.90
C MET A 143 4.12 16.66 10.79
N THR A 144 4.39 17.37 9.71
CA THR A 144 5.72 17.92 9.41
C THR A 144 5.61 19.38 9.01
N ALA A 145 6.60 20.18 9.36
CA ALA A 145 6.76 21.53 8.84
C ALA A 145 7.14 21.52 7.34
N PHE A 146 7.60 20.38 6.83
CA PHE A 146 8.03 20.19 5.44
C PHE A 146 6.95 19.47 4.61
N ALA A 147 5.86 20.17 4.32
CA ALA A 147 4.67 19.60 3.67
C ALA A 147 4.95 18.94 2.30
N GLY A 148 5.88 19.48 1.51
CA GLY A 148 6.26 18.91 0.22
C GLY A 148 6.83 17.50 0.34
N LEU A 149 7.77 17.31 1.26
CA LEU A 149 8.35 16.00 1.59
C LEU A 149 7.27 15.02 2.06
N SER A 150 6.44 15.42 3.01
CA SER A 150 5.40 14.56 3.59
C SER A 150 4.37 14.10 2.55
N ILE A 151 3.87 15.01 1.71
CA ILE A 151 2.90 14.69 0.66
C ILE A 151 3.49 13.73 -0.37
N ASP A 152 4.72 13.96 -0.79
CA ASP A 152 5.37 13.07 -1.75
C ASP A 152 5.71 11.72 -1.13
N TYR A 153 6.03 11.69 0.14
CA TYR A 153 6.25 10.41 0.82
C TYR A 153 4.96 9.58 0.93
N CYS A 154 3.82 10.19 1.22
CA CYS A 154 2.52 9.52 1.18
C CYS A 154 2.21 8.94 -0.23
N ARG A 155 2.49 9.70 -1.29
CA ARG A 155 2.32 9.24 -2.68
C ARG A 155 3.24 8.07 -3.01
N PHE A 156 4.51 8.20 -2.63
CA PHE A 156 5.51 7.14 -2.78
C PHE A 156 5.12 5.84 -2.06
N ASN A 157 4.63 5.93 -0.82
CA ASN A 157 4.15 4.75 -0.08
C ASN A 157 3.00 4.05 -0.81
N SER A 158 2.01 4.80 -1.30
CA SER A 158 0.91 4.25 -2.10
C SER A 158 1.44 3.55 -3.36
N ASP A 159 2.42 4.14 -4.05
CA ASP A 159 3.03 3.58 -5.25
C ASP A 159 3.84 2.31 -4.95
N GLY A 160 4.57 2.29 -3.85
CA GLY A 160 5.33 1.11 -3.42
C GLY A 160 4.43 -0.09 -3.10
N MET A 161 3.30 0.15 -2.42
CA MET A 161 2.30 -0.88 -2.17
C MET A 161 1.62 -1.35 -3.47
N LEU A 162 1.28 -0.42 -4.37
CA LEU A 162 0.72 -0.75 -5.68
C LEU A 162 1.69 -1.61 -6.50
N ASN A 163 2.99 -1.33 -6.42
CA ASN A 163 3.99 -2.14 -7.10
C ASN A 163 3.97 -3.60 -6.60
N ASN A 164 3.82 -3.83 -5.29
CA ASN A 164 3.68 -5.19 -4.76
C ASN A 164 2.44 -5.90 -5.31
N PHE A 165 1.29 -5.22 -5.34
CA PHE A 165 0.08 -5.75 -5.96
C PHE A 165 0.32 -6.16 -7.42
N LYS A 166 0.96 -5.29 -8.22
CA LYS A 166 1.29 -5.55 -9.63
C LYS A 166 2.22 -6.75 -9.80
N MET A 167 3.24 -6.87 -8.98
CA MET A 167 4.20 -7.99 -9.04
C MET A 167 3.52 -9.33 -8.73
N GLU A 168 2.63 -9.37 -7.74
CA GLU A 168 1.85 -10.58 -7.44
C GLU A 168 0.84 -10.88 -8.56
N LYS A 169 0.15 -9.87 -9.10
CA LYS A 169 -0.74 -9.99 -10.26
C LYS A 169 0.00 -10.56 -11.47
N GLU A 170 1.16 -10.05 -11.79
CA GLU A 170 2.01 -10.55 -12.87
C GLU A 170 2.43 -12.01 -12.67
N ALA A 171 2.74 -12.39 -11.42
CA ALA A 171 3.07 -13.77 -11.09
C ALA A 171 1.88 -14.72 -11.28
N ILE A 172 0.67 -14.30 -10.91
CA ILE A 172 -0.58 -15.04 -11.14
C ILE A 172 -0.85 -15.15 -12.65
N ARG A 173 -0.71 -14.07 -13.41
CA ARG A 173 -1.00 -14.00 -14.84
C ARG A 173 -0.10 -14.91 -15.70
N LYS A 174 0.98 -15.44 -15.16
CA LYS A 174 1.80 -16.47 -15.84
C LYS A 174 1.04 -17.79 -16.02
N PHE A 175 0.13 -18.11 -15.11
CA PHE A 175 -0.59 -19.38 -15.04
C PHE A 175 -2.10 -19.24 -15.25
N ASP A 176 -2.68 -18.12 -14.82
CA ASP A 176 -4.11 -17.82 -14.93
C ASP A 176 -4.30 -16.47 -15.64
N LYS A 177 -4.83 -16.51 -16.87
CA LYS A 177 -4.99 -15.34 -17.72
C LYS A 177 -6.33 -14.63 -17.57
N GLU A 178 -7.36 -15.37 -17.14
CA GLU A 178 -8.76 -14.96 -17.30
C GLU A 178 -9.42 -14.57 -15.96
N THR A 179 -9.12 -15.29 -14.87
CA THR A 179 -9.77 -15.06 -13.58
C THR A 179 -9.52 -13.64 -13.08
N PRO A 180 -10.57 -12.88 -12.71
CA PRO A 180 -10.44 -11.51 -12.20
C PRO A 180 -9.51 -11.44 -10.99
N ILE A 181 -8.76 -10.33 -10.88
CA ILE A 181 -7.84 -10.07 -9.76
C ILE A 181 -8.23 -8.76 -9.08
N THR A 182 -8.31 -8.80 -7.76
CA THR A 182 -8.65 -7.66 -6.91
C THR A 182 -7.82 -7.63 -5.61
N THR A 183 -7.98 -6.58 -4.85
CA THR A 183 -7.66 -6.47 -3.42
C THR A 183 -8.73 -5.60 -2.77
N ASN A 184 -8.97 -5.79 -1.47
CA ASN A 184 -10.02 -5.06 -0.75
C ASN A 184 -9.57 -3.65 -0.34
N MET A 185 -10.38 -2.65 -0.65
CA MET A 185 -10.20 -1.26 -0.25
C MET A 185 -10.88 -0.99 1.10
N MET A 186 -10.36 -0.04 1.87
CA MET A 186 -10.83 0.29 3.21
C MET A 186 -11.74 1.55 3.22
N GLY A 187 -12.73 1.61 2.34
CA GLY A 187 -13.66 2.74 2.27
C GLY A 187 -12.97 4.05 1.88
N THR A 188 -12.75 4.96 2.81
CA THR A 188 -12.12 6.28 2.56
C THR A 188 -10.69 6.38 3.12
N PHE A 189 -9.95 5.30 3.09
CA PHE A 189 -8.56 5.28 3.56
C PHE A 189 -7.66 6.16 2.68
N LYS A 190 -7.01 7.16 3.29
CA LYS A 190 -6.23 8.18 2.58
C LYS A 190 -4.82 7.73 2.17
N GLY A 191 -4.34 6.61 2.70
CA GLY A 191 -2.99 6.10 2.43
C GLY A 191 -2.78 5.49 1.05
N LEU A 192 -3.86 5.34 0.25
CA LEU A 192 -3.83 4.81 -1.11
C LEU A 192 -4.49 5.77 -2.10
N ASP A 193 -3.87 5.98 -3.25
CA ASP A 193 -4.50 6.65 -4.39
C ASP A 193 -5.45 5.68 -5.11
N TYR A 194 -6.70 5.61 -4.68
CA TYR A 194 -7.70 4.68 -5.20
C TYR A 194 -7.92 4.77 -6.71
N PHE A 195 -7.85 5.96 -7.30
CA PHE A 195 -7.99 6.13 -8.75
C PHE A 195 -6.81 5.52 -9.52
N LYS A 196 -5.61 5.60 -8.98
CA LYS A 196 -4.43 4.95 -9.54
C LYS A 196 -4.50 3.43 -9.37
N TRP A 197 -4.87 2.95 -8.19
CA TRP A 197 -5.04 1.54 -7.87
C TRP A 197 -6.12 0.86 -8.72
N ALA A 198 -7.26 1.53 -8.92
CA ALA A 198 -8.38 1.00 -9.68
C ALA A 198 -8.01 0.63 -11.13
N LYS A 199 -7.02 1.32 -11.72
CA LYS A 199 -6.54 1.00 -13.08
C LYS A 199 -5.86 -0.36 -13.16
N GLU A 200 -5.29 -0.82 -12.07
CA GLU A 200 -4.57 -2.09 -11.99
C GLU A 200 -5.45 -3.26 -11.53
N MET A 201 -6.58 -2.98 -10.91
CA MET A 201 -7.53 -4.01 -10.46
C MET A 201 -8.50 -4.36 -11.57
N ASP A 202 -8.86 -5.63 -11.71
CA ASP A 202 -9.87 -6.05 -12.71
C ASP A 202 -11.29 -5.73 -12.21
N VAL A 203 -11.54 -5.91 -10.93
CA VAL A 203 -12.78 -5.52 -10.24
C VAL A 203 -12.45 -4.78 -8.94
N ILE A 204 -13.21 -3.75 -8.62
CA ILE A 204 -13.09 -3.08 -7.31
C ILE A 204 -13.73 -3.95 -6.26
N SER A 205 -13.05 -4.14 -5.14
CA SER A 205 -13.63 -4.72 -3.93
C SER A 205 -13.29 -3.88 -2.71
N TRP A 206 -14.14 -3.91 -1.69
CA TRP A 206 -13.92 -3.13 -0.48
C TRP A 206 -14.62 -3.72 0.74
N ASP A 207 -14.28 -3.21 1.91
CA ASP A 207 -14.76 -3.70 3.20
C ASP A 207 -15.67 -2.68 3.85
N ASN A 208 -16.88 -3.11 4.18
CA ASN A 208 -17.93 -2.26 4.75
C ASN A 208 -18.34 -2.75 6.14
N TYR A 209 -17.85 -2.07 7.16
CA TYR A 209 -18.16 -2.33 8.58
C TYR A 209 -18.87 -1.14 9.20
N PRO A 210 -20.14 -0.85 8.82
CA PRO A 210 -20.89 0.24 9.45
C PRO A 210 -21.22 -0.12 10.90
N SER A 211 -20.89 0.77 11.84
CA SER A 211 -21.39 0.70 13.21
C SER A 211 -22.82 1.22 13.30
N TYR A 212 -23.45 1.01 14.45
CA TYR A 212 -24.81 1.52 14.71
C TYR A 212 -24.95 3.04 14.47
N ASN A 213 -23.90 3.81 14.78
CA ASN A 213 -23.91 5.26 14.63
C ASN A 213 -23.40 5.75 13.27
N THR A 214 -23.07 4.85 12.34
CA THR A 214 -22.57 5.24 11.01
C THR A 214 -23.73 5.84 10.20
N PRO A 215 -23.65 7.11 9.74
CA PRO A 215 -24.68 7.70 8.91
C PRO A 215 -24.86 6.93 7.60
N TRP A 216 -26.10 6.69 7.19
CA TRP A 216 -26.41 6.03 5.93
C TRP A 216 -25.83 6.75 4.72
N SER A 217 -25.78 8.10 4.76
CA SER A 217 -25.15 8.92 3.72
C SER A 217 -23.64 8.61 3.56
N LEU A 218 -22.94 8.31 4.65
CA LEU A 218 -21.52 7.92 4.58
C LEU A 218 -21.35 6.54 3.92
N VAL A 219 -22.24 5.59 4.23
CA VAL A 219 -22.22 4.27 3.58
C VAL A 219 -22.53 4.41 2.09
N ALA A 220 -23.57 5.17 1.73
CA ALA A 220 -23.93 5.44 0.33
C ALA A 220 -22.77 6.11 -0.43
N MET A 221 -22.17 7.16 0.16
CA MET A 221 -21.02 7.84 -0.43
C MET A 221 -19.85 6.89 -0.71
N LYS A 222 -19.54 5.97 0.22
CA LYS A 222 -18.46 4.98 0.01
C LYS A 222 -18.78 4.02 -1.14
N HIS A 223 -20.04 3.54 -1.23
CA HIS A 223 -20.49 2.71 -2.35
C HIS A 223 -20.38 3.46 -3.69
N ASP A 224 -20.81 4.72 -3.73
CA ASP A 224 -20.71 5.56 -4.94
C ASP A 224 -19.26 5.81 -5.33
N LEU A 225 -18.38 6.06 -4.34
CA LEU A 225 -16.94 6.16 -4.59
C LEU A 225 -16.40 4.89 -5.26
N MET A 226 -16.66 3.71 -4.68
CA MET A 226 -16.15 2.45 -5.22
C MET A 226 -16.68 2.17 -6.63
N ARG A 227 -17.96 2.47 -6.89
CA ARG A 227 -18.55 2.38 -8.22
C ARG A 227 -17.88 3.36 -9.19
N GLY A 228 -17.66 4.60 -8.77
CA GLY A 228 -17.09 5.67 -9.58
C GLY A 228 -15.62 5.45 -9.98
N LEU A 229 -14.87 4.61 -9.24
CA LEU A 229 -13.47 4.32 -9.55
C LEU A 229 -13.27 3.68 -10.94
N LYS A 230 -14.24 2.87 -11.41
CA LYS A 230 -14.19 2.18 -12.70
C LYS A 230 -15.50 2.28 -13.51
N ASP A 231 -16.50 2.97 -13.00
CA ASP A 231 -17.86 3.04 -13.60
C ASP A 231 -18.46 1.64 -13.88
N GLN A 232 -18.28 0.71 -12.95
CA GLN A 232 -18.81 -0.67 -13.06
C GLN A 232 -19.15 -1.22 -11.67
N PRO A 233 -19.90 -2.35 -11.57
CA PRO A 233 -20.18 -3.00 -10.31
C PRO A 233 -18.90 -3.30 -9.52
N PHE A 234 -18.99 -3.21 -8.21
CA PHE A 234 -17.94 -3.57 -7.26
C PHE A 234 -18.39 -4.75 -6.38
N MET A 235 -17.45 -5.36 -5.68
CA MET A 235 -17.70 -6.43 -4.71
C MET A 235 -17.56 -5.89 -3.29
N LEU A 236 -18.41 -6.37 -2.36
CA LEU A 236 -18.12 -6.32 -0.94
C LEU A 236 -17.31 -7.56 -0.60
N MET A 237 -16.01 -7.38 -0.29
CA MET A 237 -15.14 -8.47 0.10
C MET A 237 -15.39 -8.87 1.54
N GLU A 238 -15.56 -7.87 2.39
CA GLU A 238 -15.86 -8.04 3.80
C GLU A 238 -17.06 -7.16 4.19
N GLN A 239 -17.93 -7.69 5.02
CA GLN A 239 -19.08 -6.93 5.52
C GLN A 239 -19.49 -7.41 6.90
N THR A 240 -19.94 -6.49 7.73
CA THR A 240 -20.57 -6.79 9.00
C THR A 240 -21.89 -7.55 8.76
N PRO A 241 -22.05 -8.78 9.30
CA PRO A 241 -23.29 -9.56 9.15
C PRO A 241 -24.43 -9.02 10.01
N SER A 242 -24.13 -8.21 11.01
CA SER A 242 -25.07 -7.54 11.92
C SER A 242 -24.45 -6.23 12.42
N GLN A 243 -25.27 -5.40 13.04
CA GLN A 243 -24.77 -4.16 13.67
C GLN A 243 -23.76 -4.47 14.79
N GLN A 244 -22.65 -3.80 14.77
CA GLN A 244 -21.63 -3.81 15.82
C GLN A 244 -21.72 -2.56 16.67
#